data_58f6fc4548a0f2762dd80c28b2fbf62e
#
_entry.id   58f6fc4548a0f2762dd80c28b2fbf62e
#
_cell.length_a   1.000
_cell.length_b   1.000
_cell.length_c   1.000
_cell.angle_alpha   90.00
_cell.angle_beta   90.00
_cell.angle_gamma   90.00
#
_symmetry.space_group_name_H-M   'P 1'
#
loop_
_entity.id
_entity.type
_entity.pdbx_description
1 polymer ?
#
loop_
_entity_poly.entity_id
_entity_poly.type
_entity_poly.pdbx_seq_one_letter_code
_entity_poly.pdbx_strand_id
1 'polypeptide(L)'
;MNITKAALVAAFTLATSTAVSASPLGQPGGYHHGYQKSPARSPMASPYWWPETLDLRPLRQHAEKSSPVADDFDYAEAFAELDLDALKADLRALMTDSQDWWPADYGHYGPFFIRMAWHSAGTYRVHDGRGGARGAQQRFEPLNSWPDNVSLDKARRLLWPLKQKYGNRISWADLMVLAGTVAMEDMGFKTYGFAGGREDDWEADITYWGSETEWLGDERHDEDGKLEKPLAAVQMGLIYVNPEGPNGKPDPMLSAQSIRQSFARMAMGDEEVVALIAGGHTFGKAHGAHKAEDCLEAEPAAAPIEQQGLGWKNNCGSGKGADTYTSGLEGAWSVNPTAWTHQYLDNLFGYEWVQTKSPAGHIQWIPADGQAANLVPDAHIEGKRHAPIMFTTDLALKVDPQYRKIAKRFHENPEEFEDAFARAWFKLTHRDMGPRAGYLGPDVPDEALIWQDPIPEVDYKLISKGDAEDLKEEILASGLTVPQLVRTAWASASTFRGSDLRGGANGGRVALAPQKDWPVNDPEELDQVLATLEQIRADFNEGGLFRRSKISLADMIVLGGAAAIEKAAADAGHDIEVPFTPGRADATQAMTDVEAFAVMEPQADGFRNY
;
A
#
# COMPACT_ATOMS: atom_id res chain seq x y z
N MET A 1 -45.44 -17.99 -55.29
CA MET A 1 -44.20 -17.91 -56.08
C MET A 1 -43.03 -18.03 -55.08
N ASN A 2 -42.43 -19.22 -55.07
CA ASN A 2 -41.38 -19.66 -54.13
C ASN A 2 -40.07 -18.95 -54.37
N ILE A 3 -39.40 -18.47 -53.33
CA ILE A 3 -38.00 -18.19 -53.35
C ILE A 3 -37.36 -18.91 -52.15
N THR A 4 -36.49 -19.84 -52.50
CA THR A 4 -35.76 -20.80 -51.71
C THR A 4 -34.72 -20.14 -50.79
N LYS A 5 -34.62 -20.61 -49.57
CA LYS A 5 -33.53 -20.34 -48.64
C LYS A 5 -32.28 -21.11 -49.09
N ALA A 6 -31.22 -20.39 -49.38
CA ALA A 6 -29.91 -21.01 -49.54
C ALA A 6 -29.20 -20.91 -48.18
N ALA A 7 -28.92 -22.07 -47.59
CA ALA A 7 -28.10 -22.19 -46.39
C ALA A 7 -26.59 -22.12 -46.82
N LEU A 8 -25.90 -21.14 -46.29
CA LEU A 8 -24.41 -21.08 -46.39
C LEU A 8 -23.82 -21.89 -45.25
N VAL A 9 -23.30 -23.06 -45.56
CA VAL A 9 -22.45 -23.85 -44.67
C VAL A 9 -21.06 -23.29 -44.79
N ALA A 10 -20.59 -22.54 -43.81
CA ALA A 10 -19.20 -22.17 -43.68
C ALA A 10 -18.43 -23.35 -43.07
N ALA A 11 -17.62 -24.04 -43.87
CA ALA A 11 -16.68 -25.01 -43.39
C ALA A 11 -15.56 -24.29 -42.64
N PHE A 12 -15.52 -24.44 -41.32
CA PHE A 12 -14.34 -24.12 -40.53
C PHE A 12 -13.29 -25.19 -40.75
N THR A 13 -12.30 -24.88 -41.56
CA THR A 13 -11.04 -25.61 -41.58
C THR A 13 -10.33 -25.37 -40.26
N LEU A 14 -10.21 -26.42 -39.43
CA LEU A 14 -9.30 -26.44 -38.29
C LEU A 14 -7.87 -26.32 -38.84
N ALA A 15 -7.33 -25.14 -38.80
CA ALA A 15 -5.90 -24.95 -38.81
C ALA A 15 -5.39 -25.32 -37.42
N THR A 16 -4.75 -26.46 -37.27
CA THR A 16 -3.93 -26.78 -36.12
C THR A 16 -2.75 -25.82 -36.11
N SER A 17 -2.92 -24.66 -35.52
CA SER A 17 -1.79 -23.84 -35.15
C SER A 17 -1.10 -24.55 -33.99
N THR A 18 0.08 -25.06 -34.23
CA THR A 18 1.05 -25.36 -33.18
C THR A 18 1.22 -24.06 -32.38
N ALA A 19 0.59 -24.00 -31.22
CA ALA A 19 0.80 -22.92 -30.27
C ALA A 19 2.28 -22.94 -29.89
N VAL A 20 3.04 -22.04 -30.48
CA VAL A 20 4.32 -21.64 -29.92
C VAL A 20 3.97 -21.09 -28.54
N SER A 21 4.39 -21.77 -27.49
CA SER A 21 4.29 -21.26 -26.13
C SER A 21 5.24 -20.06 -26.05
N ALA A 22 4.78 -18.93 -26.48
CA ALA A 22 5.41 -17.67 -26.11
C ALA A 22 5.20 -17.54 -24.60
N SER A 23 6.26 -17.67 -23.83
CA SER A 23 6.29 -17.14 -22.49
C SER A 23 5.74 -15.72 -22.56
N PRO A 24 4.84 -15.31 -21.66
CA PRO A 24 4.32 -13.96 -21.68
C PRO A 24 5.49 -12.99 -21.63
N LEU A 25 5.79 -12.36 -22.78
CA LEU A 25 6.82 -11.36 -22.88
C LEU A 25 6.42 -10.20 -21.95
N GLY A 26 7.32 -9.81 -21.08
CA GLY A 26 7.18 -8.62 -20.27
C GLY A 26 6.52 -8.80 -18.90
N GLN A 27 6.32 -10.03 -18.45
CA GLN A 27 6.01 -10.23 -17.04
C GLN A 27 7.33 -10.09 -16.27
N PRO A 28 7.47 -9.11 -15.37
CA PRO A 28 8.56 -9.14 -14.41
C PRO A 28 8.48 -10.50 -13.72
N GLY A 29 9.54 -11.29 -13.83
CA GLY A 29 9.53 -12.66 -13.37
C GLY A 29 9.01 -12.74 -11.94
N GLY A 30 8.11 -13.67 -11.71
CA GLY A 30 7.69 -14.03 -10.35
C GLY A 30 6.43 -13.40 -9.80
N TYR A 31 5.86 -12.38 -10.39
CA TYR A 31 4.69 -11.72 -9.79
C TYR A 31 3.42 -12.57 -9.71
N HIS A 32 3.30 -13.54 -10.59
CA HIS A 32 2.11 -14.40 -10.64
C HIS A 32 2.32 -15.80 -10.08
N HIS A 33 3.56 -16.18 -9.77
CA HIS A 33 3.83 -17.55 -9.32
C HIS A 33 3.32 -17.83 -7.89
N GLY A 34 3.25 -16.82 -7.05
CA GLY A 34 2.71 -16.97 -5.69
C GLY A 34 1.18 -16.94 -5.59
N TYR A 35 0.49 -16.56 -6.67
CA TYR A 35 -0.96 -16.29 -6.64
C TYR A 35 -1.81 -17.41 -7.21
N GLN A 36 -1.20 -18.33 -7.93
CA GLN A 36 -1.97 -19.39 -8.56
C GLN A 36 -2.22 -20.52 -7.60
N LYS A 37 -3.44 -20.61 -7.08
CA LYS A 37 -3.91 -21.74 -6.27
C LYS A 37 -3.86 -23.06 -7.02
N SER A 38 -3.94 -23.03 -8.34
CA SER A 38 -3.88 -24.21 -9.22
C SER A 38 -2.66 -24.18 -10.10
N PRO A 39 -1.60 -24.91 -9.77
CA PRO A 39 -0.41 -25.01 -10.62
C PRO A 39 -0.69 -25.62 -12.01
N ALA A 40 -1.84 -26.25 -12.18
CA ALA A 40 -2.26 -26.81 -13.45
C ALA A 40 -2.92 -25.79 -14.41
N ARG A 41 -3.22 -24.56 -13.94
CA ARG A 41 -3.83 -23.54 -14.79
C ARG A 41 -2.77 -22.81 -15.59
N SER A 42 -2.78 -23.06 -16.89
CA SER A 42 -1.97 -22.25 -17.81
C SER A 42 -2.58 -20.85 -17.92
N PRO A 43 -1.76 -19.77 -17.84
CA PRO A 43 -2.24 -18.41 -18.11
C PRO A 43 -2.92 -18.23 -19.48
N MET A 44 -2.68 -19.14 -20.39
CA MET A 44 -3.25 -19.12 -21.74
C MET A 44 -4.52 -19.97 -21.88
N ALA A 45 -4.94 -20.68 -20.84
CA ALA A 45 -6.17 -21.49 -20.88
C ALA A 45 -7.41 -20.62 -20.72
N SER A 46 -8.49 -20.95 -21.42
CA SER A 46 -9.76 -20.23 -21.30
C SER A 46 -10.30 -20.11 -19.86
N PRO A 47 -10.17 -21.14 -18.97
CA PRO A 47 -10.53 -21.00 -17.56
C PRO A 47 -9.69 -19.99 -16.77
N TYR A 48 -8.51 -19.66 -17.25
CA TYR A 48 -7.66 -18.64 -16.64
C TYR A 48 -8.17 -17.21 -16.93
N TRP A 49 -8.67 -16.99 -18.16
CA TRP A 49 -9.09 -15.66 -18.59
C TRP A 49 -10.56 -15.38 -18.33
N TRP A 50 -11.41 -16.38 -18.46
CA TRP A 50 -12.84 -16.21 -18.45
C TRP A 50 -13.58 -17.43 -17.87
N PRO A 51 -14.60 -17.19 -17.01
CA PRO A 51 -15.07 -15.93 -16.40
C PRO A 51 -14.31 -15.55 -15.12
N GLU A 52 -13.32 -16.34 -14.73
CA GLU A 52 -12.72 -16.32 -13.39
C GLU A 52 -11.64 -15.25 -13.22
N THR A 53 -10.99 -14.83 -14.31
CA THR A 53 -9.89 -13.87 -14.26
C THR A 53 -9.98 -12.91 -15.44
N LEU A 54 -10.01 -11.63 -15.14
CA LEU A 54 -9.96 -10.56 -16.13
C LEU A 54 -8.49 -10.24 -16.48
N ASP A 55 -8.17 -10.27 -17.77
CA ASP A 55 -6.86 -9.84 -18.24
C ASP A 55 -6.84 -8.33 -18.53
N LEU A 56 -6.24 -7.57 -17.63
CA LEU A 56 -6.09 -6.12 -17.76
C LEU A 56 -4.85 -5.69 -18.56
N ARG A 57 -3.99 -6.64 -18.98
CA ARG A 57 -2.76 -6.32 -19.77
C ARG A 57 -3.05 -5.56 -21.07
N PRO A 58 -4.16 -5.83 -21.80
CA PRO A 58 -4.47 -5.01 -22.97
C PRO A 58 -4.63 -3.51 -22.69
N LEU A 59 -4.98 -3.12 -21.47
CA LEU A 59 -5.08 -1.72 -21.06
C LEU A 59 -3.72 -1.02 -20.90
N ARG A 60 -2.61 -1.79 -20.96
CA ARG A 60 -1.25 -1.33 -20.72
C ARG A 60 -0.33 -1.47 -21.92
N GLN A 61 -0.88 -1.59 -23.10
CA GLN A 61 -0.10 -1.75 -24.34
C GLN A 61 0.71 -0.52 -24.72
N HIS A 62 0.47 0.61 -24.08
CA HIS A 62 1.00 1.91 -24.46
C HIS A 62 1.53 2.74 -23.29
N ALA A 63 1.93 2.09 -22.18
CA ALA A 63 2.32 2.74 -20.92
C ALA A 63 3.25 3.95 -21.12
N GLU A 64 4.35 3.78 -21.85
CA GLU A 64 5.29 4.87 -22.15
C GLU A 64 4.66 5.99 -22.98
N LYS A 65 3.69 5.67 -23.83
CA LYS A 65 2.98 6.65 -24.67
C LYS A 65 1.79 7.29 -23.96
N SER A 66 1.34 6.69 -22.88
CA SER A 66 0.22 7.20 -22.09
C SER A 66 0.68 8.32 -21.17
N SER A 67 1.96 8.43 -20.88
CA SER A 67 2.51 9.51 -20.06
C SER A 67 2.36 10.86 -20.75
N PRO A 68 1.74 11.84 -20.09
CA PRO A 68 1.62 13.21 -20.61
C PRO A 68 2.84 14.08 -20.29
N VAL A 69 3.84 13.55 -19.57
CA VAL A 69 5.06 14.25 -19.21
C VAL A 69 6.18 13.94 -20.19
N ALA A 70 7.14 14.84 -20.33
CA ALA A 70 8.30 14.65 -21.18
C ALA A 70 9.25 13.57 -20.61
N ASP A 71 10.05 12.93 -21.48
CA ASP A 71 10.98 11.87 -21.08
C ASP A 71 12.06 12.33 -20.08
N ASP A 72 12.35 13.63 -20.04
CA ASP A 72 13.32 14.26 -19.13
C ASP A 72 12.67 14.91 -17.89
N PHE A 73 11.39 14.64 -17.64
CA PHE A 73 10.69 15.18 -16.49
C PHE A 73 11.20 14.55 -15.18
N ASP A 74 11.63 15.42 -14.26
CA ASP A 74 12.02 15.05 -12.90
C ASP A 74 10.97 15.56 -11.91
N TYR A 75 10.31 14.62 -11.24
CA TYR A 75 9.27 14.94 -10.28
C TYR A 75 9.81 15.62 -9.03
N ALA A 76 11.01 15.27 -8.57
CA ALA A 76 11.60 15.88 -7.39
C ALA A 76 11.93 17.36 -7.64
N GLU A 77 12.45 17.67 -8.84
CA GLU A 77 12.67 19.08 -9.26
C GLU A 77 11.34 19.83 -9.37
N ALA A 78 10.32 19.23 -9.98
CA ALA A 78 9.01 19.84 -10.10
C ALA A 78 8.33 20.09 -8.74
N PHE A 79 8.43 19.11 -7.81
CA PHE A 79 7.90 19.24 -6.46
C PHE A 79 8.64 20.32 -5.64
N ALA A 80 9.93 20.52 -5.87
CA ALA A 80 10.68 21.58 -5.20
C ALA A 80 10.21 23.01 -5.57
N GLU A 81 9.53 23.16 -6.71
CA GLU A 81 8.90 24.42 -7.14
C GLU A 81 7.48 24.61 -6.56
N LEU A 82 6.95 23.63 -5.82
CA LEU A 82 5.61 23.68 -5.24
C LEU A 82 5.58 24.60 -4.01
N ASP A 83 4.68 25.58 -4.03
CA ASP A 83 4.28 26.28 -2.82
C ASP A 83 3.28 25.38 -2.03
N LEU A 84 3.83 24.56 -1.12
CA LEU A 84 3.06 23.57 -0.36
C LEU A 84 2.07 24.26 0.59
N ASP A 85 2.44 25.40 1.19
CA ASP A 85 1.56 26.14 2.08
C ASP A 85 0.36 26.71 1.34
N ALA A 86 0.58 27.25 0.13
CA ALA A 86 -0.51 27.72 -0.72
C ALA A 86 -1.44 26.56 -1.14
N LEU A 87 -0.90 25.39 -1.47
CA LEU A 87 -1.72 24.22 -1.79
C LEU A 87 -2.53 23.74 -0.57
N LYS A 88 -1.93 23.70 0.63
CA LYS A 88 -2.64 23.38 1.87
C LYS A 88 -3.76 24.39 2.17
N ALA A 89 -3.53 25.69 1.92
CA ALA A 89 -4.57 26.70 2.10
C ALA A 89 -5.74 26.49 1.12
N ASP A 90 -5.45 26.19 -0.14
CA ASP A 90 -6.48 25.88 -1.14
C ASP A 90 -7.26 24.60 -0.80
N LEU A 91 -6.59 23.58 -0.28
CA LEU A 91 -7.25 22.35 0.18
C LEU A 91 -8.21 22.65 1.35
N ARG A 92 -7.81 23.46 2.34
CA ARG A 92 -8.70 23.88 3.43
C ARG A 92 -9.90 24.66 2.92
N ALA A 93 -9.70 25.55 1.97
CA ALA A 93 -10.81 26.29 1.36
C ALA A 93 -11.80 25.36 0.64
N LEU A 94 -11.28 24.36 -0.09
CA LEU A 94 -12.11 23.37 -0.79
C LEU A 94 -12.93 22.52 0.17
N MET A 95 -12.44 22.21 1.36
CA MET A 95 -13.10 21.27 2.29
C MET A 95 -14.47 21.78 2.78
N THR A 96 -14.68 23.07 2.83
CA THR A 96 -15.95 23.70 3.26
C THR A 96 -16.74 24.31 2.11
N ASP A 97 -16.25 24.24 0.88
CA ASP A 97 -16.95 24.69 -0.33
C ASP A 97 -17.83 23.55 -0.90
N SER A 98 -18.95 23.30 -0.23
CA SER A 98 -19.88 22.23 -0.58
C SER A 98 -20.51 22.44 -1.96
N GLN A 99 -20.35 21.48 -2.85
CA GLN A 99 -20.83 21.55 -4.22
C GLN A 99 -22.22 20.92 -4.38
N ASP A 100 -23.10 21.55 -5.11
CA ASP A 100 -24.49 21.04 -5.35
C ASP A 100 -24.48 19.68 -6.05
N TRP A 101 -23.49 19.42 -6.89
CA TRP A 101 -23.41 18.15 -7.60
C TRP A 101 -22.96 16.98 -6.70
N TRP A 102 -22.27 17.25 -5.58
CA TRP A 102 -21.87 16.30 -4.55
C TRP A 102 -21.80 17.00 -3.18
N PRO A 103 -22.92 17.16 -2.46
CA PRO A 103 -22.96 17.88 -1.20
C PRO A 103 -22.08 17.22 -0.12
N ALA A 104 -21.35 18.05 0.63
CA ALA A 104 -20.52 17.59 1.72
C ALA A 104 -21.35 17.15 2.92
N ASP A 105 -21.05 15.98 3.50
CA ASP A 105 -21.61 15.54 4.76
C ASP A 105 -21.21 16.53 5.86
N TYR A 106 -22.16 16.96 6.68
CA TYR A 106 -21.95 17.95 7.74
C TYR A 106 -21.32 19.28 7.24
N GLY A 107 -21.36 19.54 5.93
CA GLY A 107 -20.76 20.72 5.30
C GLY A 107 -19.25 20.68 5.15
N HIS A 108 -18.60 19.51 5.29
CA HIS A 108 -17.15 19.38 5.26
C HIS A 108 -16.67 18.11 4.51
N TYR A 109 -15.87 18.26 3.46
CA TYR A 109 -15.34 17.13 2.70
C TYR A 109 -14.18 16.37 3.38
N GLY A 110 -13.67 16.86 4.50
CA GLY A 110 -12.51 16.27 5.16
C GLY A 110 -12.62 14.75 5.38
N PRO A 111 -13.71 14.21 5.96
CA PRO A 111 -13.86 12.77 6.12
C PRO A 111 -13.82 11.99 4.80
N PHE A 112 -14.32 12.59 3.72
CA PHE A 112 -14.29 12.00 2.39
C PHE A 112 -12.87 11.94 1.81
N PHE A 113 -12.05 12.98 2.05
CA PHE A 113 -10.65 12.97 1.64
C PHE A 113 -9.79 12.05 2.52
N ILE A 114 -10.07 11.93 3.81
CA ILE A 114 -9.44 10.93 4.67
C ILE A 114 -9.72 9.52 4.13
N ARG A 115 -10.96 9.20 3.81
CA ARG A 115 -11.32 7.90 3.22
C ARG A 115 -10.60 7.67 1.90
N MET A 116 -10.53 8.66 1.01
CA MET A 116 -9.81 8.54 -0.27
C MET A 116 -8.32 8.25 -0.07
N ALA A 117 -7.64 8.98 0.84
CA ALA A 117 -6.24 8.77 1.14
C ALA A 117 -5.99 7.39 1.77
N TRP A 118 -6.82 6.98 2.73
CA TRP A 118 -6.78 5.68 3.37
C TRP A 118 -6.94 4.55 2.34
N HIS A 119 -7.94 4.64 1.47
CA HIS A 119 -8.20 3.63 0.44
C HIS A 119 -7.17 3.63 -0.70
N SER A 120 -6.46 4.73 -0.90
CA SER A 120 -5.30 4.76 -1.80
C SER A 120 -4.12 3.99 -1.18
N ALA A 121 -3.83 4.25 0.09
CA ALA A 121 -2.68 3.69 0.80
C ALA A 121 -2.89 2.24 1.30
N GLY A 122 -4.10 1.91 1.71
CA GLY A 122 -4.44 0.65 2.39
C GLY A 122 -4.42 -0.59 1.51
N THR A 123 -4.13 -0.45 0.24
CA THR A 123 -3.89 -1.56 -0.68
C THR A 123 -2.47 -2.13 -0.59
N TYR A 124 -1.56 -1.46 0.14
CA TYR A 124 -0.19 -1.93 0.31
C TYR A 124 -0.14 -3.31 0.97
N ARG A 125 0.74 -4.16 0.45
CA ARG A 125 0.96 -5.51 0.99
C ARG A 125 2.44 -5.82 1.14
N VAL A 126 2.81 -6.19 2.34
CA VAL A 126 4.22 -6.36 2.76
C VAL A 126 4.92 -7.52 2.06
N HIS A 127 4.19 -8.56 1.61
CA HIS A 127 4.78 -9.76 1.02
C HIS A 127 5.52 -9.49 -0.29
N ASP A 128 5.01 -8.61 -1.13
CA ASP A 128 5.62 -8.28 -2.42
C ASP A 128 5.83 -6.78 -2.64
N GLY A 129 5.51 -5.96 -1.64
CA GLY A 129 5.68 -4.51 -1.68
C GLY A 129 4.76 -3.79 -2.67
N ARG A 130 3.69 -4.45 -3.12
CA ARG A 130 2.75 -3.89 -4.10
C ARG A 130 1.56 -3.23 -3.42
N GLY A 131 0.78 -2.51 -4.21
CA GLY A 131 -0.26 -1.65 -3.69
C GLY A 131 0.31 -0.38 -3.08
N GLY A 132 -0.52 0.31 -2.28
CA GLY A 132 -0.16 1.57 -1.68
C GLY A 132 -0.58 2.78 -2.51
N ALA A 133 -0.18 3.96 -2.06
CA ALA A 133 -0.57 5.23 -2.66
C ALA A 133 0.27 5.62 -3.89
N ARG A 134 1.46 5.01 -4.06
CA ARG A 134 2.33 5.27 -5.22
C ARG A 134 1.59 5.01 -6.53
N GLY A 135 1.94 5.80 -7.57
CA GLY A 135 1.33 5.69 -8.87
C GLY A 135 -0.13 6.15 -8.93
N ALA A 136 -0.76 6.48 -7.78
CA ALA A 136 -2.17 6.83 -7.70
C ALA A 136 -3.09 5.79 -8.37
N GLN A 137 -2.82 4.52 -8.14
CA GLN A 137 -3.49 3.38 -8.78
C GLN A 137 -5.01 3.32 -8.53
N GLN A 138 -5.50 3.98 -7.49
CA GLN A 138 -6.94 4.14 -7.24
C GLN A 138 -7.70 4.79 -8.42
N ARG A 139 -6.99 5.51 -9.33
CA ARG A 139 -7.58 6.10 -10.53
C ARG A 139 -7.92 5.07 -11.62
N PHE A 140 -7.34 3.88 -11.54
CA PHE A 140 -7.41 2.86 -12.58
C PHE A 140 -8.16 1.61 -12.13
N GLU A 141 -8.67 0.88 -13.12
CA GLU A 141 -9.25 -0.43 -12.87
C GLU A 141 -8.15 -1.48 -12.56
N PRO A 142 -8.40 -2.44 -11.66
CA PRO A 142 -9.68 -2.74 -11.03
C PRO A 142 -9.97 -1.94 -9.75
N LEU A 143 -9.00 -1.22 -9.18
CA LEU A 143 -9.16 -0.56 -7.88
C LEU A 143 -10.28 0.49 -7.90
N ASN A 144 -10.39 1.24 -9.01
CA ASN A 144 -11.45 2.23 -9.16
C ASN A 144 -12.86 1.61 -9.11
N SER A 145 -13.00 0.36 -9.53
CA SER A 145 -14.29 -0.37 -9.56
C SER A 145 -14.59 -1.17 -8.30
N TRP A 146 -13.70 -1.22 -7.34
CA TRP A 146 -13.97 -1.96 -6.11
C TRP A 146 -15.17 -1.36 -5.37
N PRO A 147 -16.09 -2.19 -4.85
CA PRO A 147 -17.23 -1.70 -4.06
C PRO A 147 -16.82 -0.79 -2.90
N ASP A 148 -15.70 -1.08 -2.27
CA ASP A 148 -15.17 -0.28 -1.15
C ASP A 148 -14.66 1.10 -1.59
N ASN A 149 -14.37 1.28 -2.88
CA ASN A 149 -13.95 2.56 -3.47
C ASN A 149 -15.11 3.35 -4.10
N VAL A 150 -16.36 2.92 -3.87
CA VAL A 150 -17.54 3.62 -4.40
C VAL A 150 -17.52 5.10 -4.04
N SER A 151 -17.85 5.94 -5.00
CA SER A 151 -17.89 7.41 -4.91
C SER A 151 -16.54 8.12 -4.77
N LEU A 152 -15.39 7.43 -4.65
CA LEU A 152 -14.09 8.08 -4.55
C LEU A 152 -13.64 8.79 -5.84
N ASP A 153 -14.23 8.45 -6.98
CA ASP A 153 -14.10 9.23 -8.20
C ASP A 153 -14.60 10.69 -8.01
N LYS A 154 -15.64 10.91 -7.17
CA LYS A 154 -16.13 12.25 -6.81
C LYS A 154 -15.12 13.00 -5.96
N ALA A 155 -14.45 12.33 -5.03
CA ALA A 155 -13.37 12.94 -4.25
C ALA A 155 -12.24 13.44 -5.15
N ARG A 156 -11.79 12.62 -6.12
CA ARG A 156 -10.79 13.04 -7.10
C ARG A 156 -11.28 14.18 -7.99
N ARG A 157 -12.57 14.21 -8.35
CA ARG A 157 -13.16 15.31 -9.13
C ARG A 157 -13.20 16.62 -8.35
N LEU A 158 -13.45 16.58 -7.05
CA LEU A 158 -13.37 17.76 -6.18
C LEU A 158 -11.94 18.33 -6.15
N LEU A 159 -10.91 17.47 -6.20
CA LEU A 159 -9.51 17.88 -6.24
C LEU A 159 -9.05 18.37 -7.62
N TRP A 160 -9.80 18.12 -8.69
CA TRP A 160 -9.37 18.45 -10.06
C TRP A 160 -9.00 19.91 -10.27
N PRO A 161 -9.75 20.92 -9.76
CA PRO A 161 -9.36 22.32 -9.89
C PRO A 161 -7.97 22.63 -9.30
N LEU A 162 -7.62 21.98 -8.17
CA LEU A 162 -6.31 22.13 -7.56
C LEU A 162 -5.23 21.44 -8.40
N LYS A 163 -5.49 20.22 -8.87
CA LYS A 163 -4.57 19.53 -9.77
C LYS A 163 -4.30 20.36 -11.04
N GLN A 164 -5.30 21.02 -11.61
CA GLN A 164 -5.12 21.94 -12.74
C GLN A 164 -4.28 23.16 -12.37
N LYS A 165 -4.51 23.75 -11.19
CA LYS A 165 -3.78 24.95 -10.74
C LYS A 165 -2.30 24.67 -10.51
N TYR A 166 -1.97 23.54 -9.88
CA TYR A 166 -0.60 23.19 -9.51
C TYR A 166 0.12 22.35 -10.57
N GLY A 167 -0.60 21.72 -11.49
CA GLY A 167 -0.05 20.96 -12.62
C GLY A 167 0.81 19.79 -12.18
N ASN A 168 1.96 19.61 -12.82
CA ASN A 168 2.88 18.51 -12.54
C ASN A 168 3.78 18.72 -11.31
N ARG A 169 3.69 19.90 -10.64
CA ARG A 169 4.38 20.14 -9.36
C ARG A 169 3.84 19.31 -8.20
N ILE A 170 2.65 18.75 -8.35
CA ILE A 170 2.08 17.76 -7.44
C ILE A 170 1.49 16.61 -8.23
N SER A 171 1.90 15.38 -7.95
CA SER A 171 1.29 14.17 -8.51
C SER A 171 -0.12 13.95 -7.96
N TRP A 172 -0.93 13.14 -8.63
CA TRP A 172 -2.19 12.67 -8.05
C TRP A 172 -1.95 11.83 -6.79
N ALA A 173 -0.90 11.02 -6.79
CA ALA A 173 -0.54 10.19 -5.66
C ALA A 173 -0.29 11.04 -4.40
N ASP A 174 0.55 12.06 -4.52
CA ASP A 174 0.84 12.97 -3.40
C ASP A 174 -0.36 13.85 -3.04
N LEU A 175 -1.11 14.34 -4.03
CA LEU A 175 -2.29 15.18 -3.78
C LEU A 175 -3.38 14.44 -2.99
N MET A 176 -3.64 13.18 -3.32
CA MET A 176 -4.64 12.38 -2.61
C MET A 176 -4.24 12.12 -1.16
N VAL A 177 -2.97 11.81 -0.89
CA VAL A 177 -2.46 11.62 0.46
C VAL A 177 -2.45 12.94 1.25
N LEU A 178 -1.95 14.01 0.62
CA LEU A 178 -1.92 15.35 1.23
C LEU A 178 -3.34 15.83 1.59
N ALA A 179 -4.31 15.60 0.72
CA ALA A 179 -5.71 15.99 0.99
C ALA A 179 -6.25 15.31 2.25
N GLY A 180 -5.95 14.03 2.47
CA GLY A 180 -6.34 13.31 3.70
C GLY A 180 -5.63 13.85 4.95
N THR A 181 -4.34 14.17 4.83
CA THR A 181 -3.55 14.74 5.93
C THR A 181 -4.04 16.14 6.32
N VAL A 182 -4.20 17.02 5.33
CA VAL A 182 -4.71 18.39 5.55
C VAL A 182 -6.15 18.37 6.07
N ALA A 183 -6.97 17.39 5.67
CA ALA A 183 -8.32 17.22 6.19
C ALA A 183 -8.34 16.97 7.70
N MET A 184 -7.45 16.11 8.20
CA MET A 184 -7.33 15.87 9.63
C MET A 184 -6.85 17.12 10.38
N GLU A 185 -5.85 17.83 9.81
CA GLU A 185 -5.35 19.10 10.37
C GLU A 185 -6.45 20.16 10.45
N ASP A 186 -7.27 20.30 9.42
CA ASP A 186 -8.37 21.26 9.36
C ASP A 186 -9.47 20.94 10.39
N MET A 187 -9.68 19.65 10.67
CA MET A 187 -10.60 19.19 11.69
C MET A 187 -9.97 19.11 13.11
N GLY A 188 -8.79 19.69 13.29
CA GLY A 188 -8.17 19.89 14.62
C GLY A 188 -7.24 18.77 15.08
N PHE A 189 -6.90 17.80 14.24
CA PHE A 189 -5.92 16.75 14.56
C PHE A 189 -4.51 17.16 14.15
N LYS A 190 -3.54 16.97 15.04
CA LYS A 190 -2.13 17.19 14.74
C LYS A 190 -1.53 15.95 14.08
N THR A 191 -1.29 15.99 12.78
CA THR A 191 -0.65 14.90 12.05
C THR A 191 0.84 14.77 12.38
N TYR A 192 1.44 13.60 12.10
CA TYR A 192 2.87 13.37 12.31
C TYR A 192 3.73 14.09 11.26
N GLY A 193 3.21 14.29 10.06
CA GLY A 193 3.84 14.96 8.95
C GLY A 193 3.33 14.47 7.59
N PHE A 194 4.02 14.93 6.54
CA PHE A 194 3.77 14.53 5.16
C PHE A 194 5.09 14.54 4.37
N ALA A 195 5.27 13.55 3.52
CA ALA A 195 6.31 13.54 2.51
C ALA A 195 5.69 13.41 1.11
N GLY A 196 6.11 14.25 0.18
CA GLY A 196 5.95 14.04 -1.25
C GLY A 196 7.00 13.07 -1.79
N GLY A 197 6.93 12.79 -3.09
CA GLY A 197 7.89 11.94 -3.79
C GLY A 197 7.24 10.72 -4.47
N ARG A 198 5.90 10.64 -4.49
CA ARG A 198 5.16 9.60 -5.22
C ARG A 198 4.91 10.09 -6.63
N GLU A 199 5.53 9.47 -7.60
CA GLU A 199 5.22 9.73 -9.01
C GLU A 199 3.88 9.10 -9.41
N ASP A 200 3.25 9.64 -10.44
CA ASP A 200 2.02 9.11 -11.00
C ASP A 200 2.31 8.02 -12.03
N ASP A 201 1.58 6.91 -11.94
CA ASP A 201 1.42 6.00 -13.07
C ASP A 201 0.38 6.54 -14.06
N TRP A 202 0.50 6.15 -15.32
CA TRP A 202 -0.41 6.58 -16.38
C TRP A 202 -1.22 5.42 -16.98
N GLU A 203 -1.04 4.24 -16.41
CA GLU A 203 -1.80 3.02 -16.69
C GLU A 203 -1.95 2.19 -15.43
N ALA A 204 -2.91 1.26 -15.45
CA ALA A 204 -3.11 0.31 -14.37
C ALA A 204 -1.89 -0.60 -14.16
N ASP A 205 -1.49 -0.81 -12.92
CA ASP A 205 -0.42 -1.74 -12.55
C ASP A 205 -0.83 -3.22 -12.76
N ILE A 206 0.17 -4.09 -12.94
CA ILE A 206 -0.01 -5.56 -13.01
C ILE A 206 -0.06 -6.17 -11.61
N THR A 207 -0.86 -5.66 -10.74
CA THR A 207 -1.01 -6.25 -9.42
C THR A 207 -2.15 -7.25 -9.43
N TYR A 208 -1.88 -8.50 -9.04
CA TYR A 208 -2.91 -9.51 -8.87
C TYR A 208 -3.62 -9.31 -7.52
N TRP A 209 -4.92 -9.15 -7.57
CA TRP A 209 -5.76 -8.91 -6.39
C TRP A 209 -6.67 -10.10 -6.03
N GLY A 210 -6.44 -11.25 -6.59
CA GLY A 210 -7.29 -12.42 -6.51
C GLY A 210 -8.18 -12.57 -7.74
N SER A 211 -9.02 -13.60 -7.76
CA SER A 211 -10.01 -13.81 -8.80
C SER A 211 -11.14 -12.79 -8.67
N GLU A 212 -11.61 -12.22 -9.78
CA GLU A 212 -12.73 -11.27 -9.80
C GLU A 212 -14.02 -11.88 -9.24
N THR A 213 -14.25 -13.17 -9.42
CA THR A 213 -15.39 -13.88 -8.85
C THR A 213 -15.30 -13.98 -7.33
N GLU A 214 -14.09 -13.94 -6.77
CA GLU A 214 -13.83 -13.96 -5.34
C GLU A 214 -13.81 -12.55 -4.72
N TRP A 215 -13.58 -11.51 -5.51
CA TRP A 215 -13.62 -10.13 -5.00
C TRP A 215 -15.00 -9.74 -4.50
N LEU A 216 -16.02 -10.12 -5.26
CA LEU A 216 -17.40 -9.76 -4.97
C LEU A 216 -18.10 -10.73 -4.00
N GLY A 217 -17.39 -11.78 -3.58
CA GLY A 217 -17.86 -12.77 -2.64
C GLY A 217 -17.16 -12.64 -1.28
N ASP A 218 -17.81 -13.13 -0.24
CA ASP A 218 -17.26 -13.19 1.10
C ASP A 218 -16.30 -14.39 1.32
N GLU A 219 -16.07 -15.21 0.28
CA GLU A 219 -15.41 -16.51 0.37
C GLU A 219 -13.91 -16.46 0.05
N ARG A 220 -13.21 -15.37 0.38
CA ARG A 220 -11.77 -15.25 0.14
C ARG A 220 -10.91 -15.89 1.22
N HIS A 221 -11.49 -16.19 2.36
CA HIS A 221 -10.87 -16.91 3.44
C HIS A 221 -11.14 -18.41 3.27
N ASP A 222 -10.15 -19.22 3.61
CA ASP A 222 -10.34 -20.67 3.71
C ASP A 222 -11.22 -21.04 4.93
N GLU A 223 -11.51 -22.35 5.10
CA GLU A 223 -12.34 -22.85 6.20
C GLU A 223 -11.75 -22.52 7.60
N ASP A 224 -10.43 -22.34 7.68
CA ASP A 224 -9.71 -21.93 8.89
C ASP A 224 -9.69 -20.39 9.08
N GLY A 225 -10.30 -19.63 8.19
CA GLY A 225 -10.31 -18.17 8.21
C GLY A 225 -8.99 -17.53 7.75
N LYS A 226 -8.16 -18.24 6.98
CA LYS A 226 -6.90 -17.72 6.46
C LYS A 226 -7.10 -17.14 5.07
N LEU A 227 -6.52 -15.95 4.86
CA LEU A 227 -6.48 -15.29 3.58
C LEU A 227 -5.29 -15.77 2.74
N GLU A 228 -5.51 -16.00 1.44
CA GLU A 228 -4.44 -16.36 0.49
C GLU A 228 -3.33 -15.31 0.48
N LYS A 229 -2.08 -15.78 0.51
CA LYS A 229 -0.91 -14.90 0.31
C LYS A 229 -0.76 -14.58 -1.17
N PRO A 230 -0.37 -13.37 -1.55
CA PRO A 230 0.03 -12.22 -0.72
C PRO A 230 -1.10 -11.22 -0.45
N LEU A 231 -2.36 -11.58 -0.69
CA LEU A 231 -3.48 -10.64 -0.62
C LEU A 231 -3.55 -9.94 0.74
N ALA A 232 -3.75 -8.63 0.71
CA ALA A 232 -4.01 -7.80 1.88
C ALA A 232 -5.41 -7.19 1.80
N ALA A 233 -5.81 -6.69 0.64
CA ALA A 233 -7.20 -6.33 0.37
C ALA A 233 -8.05 -7.58 0.36
N VAL A 234 -9.08 -7.63 1.19
CA VAL A 234 -9.66 -8.89 1.58
C VAL A 234 -10.98 -9.23 0.90
N GLN A 235 -12.12 -8.99 1.48
CA GLN A 235 -13.37 -9.50 0.99
C GLN A 235 -14.06 -8.53 0.03
N MET A 236 -14.74 -9.01 -0.99
CA MET A 236 -15.61 -8.20 -1.86
C MET A 236 -14.95 -6.93 -2.41
N GLY A 237 -13.65 -6.96 -2.67
CA GLY A 237 -12.91 -5.74 -2.98
C GLY A 237 -12.86 -4.76 -1.80
N LEU A 238 -13.14 -5.21 -0.59
CA LEU A 238 -12.90 -4.44 0.63
C LEU A 238 -11.40 -4.36 0.90
N ILE A 239 -10.94 -3.16 1.23
CA ILE A 239 -9.51 -2.91 1.45
C ILE A 239 -9.03 -3.59 2.73
N TYR A 240 -9.93 -3.80 3.70
CA TYR A 240 -9.59 -4.36 5.01
C TYR A 240 -10.41 -5.58 5.37
N VAL A 241 -11.59 -5.38 5.93
CA VAL A 241 -12.45 -6.43 6.49
C VAL A 241 -13.92 -6.10 6.27
N ASN A 242 -14.77 -7.12 6.25
CA ASN A 242 -16.21 -6.92 6.22
C ASN A 242 -16.69 -6.27 7.53
N PRO A 243 -17.30 -5.07 7.50
CA PRO A 243 -17.74 -4.36 8.70
C PRO A 243 -18.87 -5.07 9.45
N GLU A 244 -19.60 -5.96 8.79
CA GLU A 244 -20.62 -6.81 9.41
C GLU A 244 -20.06 -8.04 10.13
N GLY A 245 -18.76 -8.30 9.94
CA GLY A 245 -18.04 -9.49 10.39
C GLY A 245 -17.70 -10.45 9.26
N PRO A 246 -16.73 -11.37 9.44
CA PRO A 246 -16.33 -12.33 8.41
C PRO A 246 -17.53 -13.14 7.89
N ASN A 247 -17.69 -13.17 6.56
CA ASN A 247 -18.81 -13.82 5.87
C ASN A 247 -20.20 -13.31 6.35
N GLY A 248 -20.29 -12.02 6.72
CA GLY A 248 -21.52 -11.41 7.23
C GLY A 248 -21.96 -11.92 8.61
N LYS A 249 -21.10 -12.60 9.36
CA LYS A 249 -21.39 -13.07 10.71
C LYS A 249 -21.07 -11.98 11.74
N PRO A 250 -22.06 -11.48 12.48
CA PRO A 250 -21.87 -10.37 13.42
C PRO A 250 -21.20 -10.82 14.73
N ASP A 251 -20.02 -11.41 14.61
CA ASP A 251 -19.20 -11.88 15.72
C ASP A 251 -17.95 -10.99 15.85
N PRO A 252 -17.86 -10.13 16.88
CA PRO A 252 -16.72 -9.25 17.09
C PRO A 252 -15.40 -9.98 17.34
N MET A 253 -15.43 -11.20 17.89
CA MET A 253 -14.20 -11.99 18.12
C MET A 253 -13.64 -12.54 16.80
N LEU A 254 -14.51 -13.01 15.91
CA LEU A 254 -14.09 -13.41 14.55
C LEU A 254 -13.60 -12.20 13.77
N SER A 255 -14.26 -11.04 13.94
CA SER A 255 -13.80 -9.78 13.34
C SER A 255 -12.41 -9.39 13.81
N ALA A 256 -12.08 -9.55 15.10
CA ALA A 256 -10.74 -9.27 15.60
C ALA A 256 -9.66 -10.12 14.93
N GLN A 257 -9.94 -11.39 14.66
CA GLN A 257 -9.02 -12.28 13.94
C GLN A 257 -8.82 -11.83 12.49
N SER A 258 -9.91 -11.50 11.80
CA SER A 258 -9.86 -11.01 10.40
C SER A 258 -9.12 -9.67 10.30
N ILE A 259 -9.38 -8.72 11.22
CA ILE A 259 -8.68 -7.43 11.29
C ILE A 259 -7.18 -7.66 11.46
N ARG A 260 -6.78 -8.45 12.45
CA ARG A 260 -5.37 -8.73 12.74
C ARG A 260 -4.66 -9.32 11.53
N GLN A 261 -5.31 -10.27 10.83
CA GLN A 261 -4.75 -10.88 9.63
C GLN A 261 -4.59 -9.86 8.49
N SER A 262 -5.61 -9.04 8.21
CA SER A 262 -5.58 -8.07 7.12
C SER A 262 -4.52 -6.99 7.36
N PHE A 263 -4.49 -6.44 8.58
CA PHE A 263 -3.53 -5.38 8.91
C PHE A 263 -2.09 -5.90 9.03
N ALA A 264 -1.88 -7.15 9.48
CA ALA A 264 -0.55 -7.76 9.44
C ALA A 264 0.00 -7.87 8.01
N ARG A 265 -0.88 -8.02 6.97
CA ARG A 265 -0.46 -7.98 5.55
C ARG A 265 0.04 -6.61 5.12
N MET A 266 -0.32 -5.55 5.85
CA MET A 266 0.20 -4.20 5.67
C MET A 266 1.34 -3.88 6.64
N ALA A 267 1.84 -4.85 7.38
CA ALA A 267 2.84 -4.72 8.45
C ALA A 267 2.39 -3.79 9.59
N MET A 268 1.10 -3.82 9.93
CA MET A 268 0.53 -3.07 11.06
C MET A 268 0.32 -4.00 12.25
N GLY A 269 0.84 -3.60 13.42
CA GLY A 269 0.64 -4.27 14.69
C GLY A 269 -0.67 -3.88 15.38
N ASP A 270 -1.02 -4.60 16.46
CA ASP A 270 -2.28 -4.40 17.19
C ASP A 270 -2.48 -2.96 17.68
N GLU A 271 -1.42 -2.27 18.09
CA GLU A 271 -1.48 -0.88 18.55
C GLU A 271 -1.80 0.09 17.40
N GLU A 272 -1.14 -0.06 16.26
CA GLU A 272 -1.40 0.71 15.05
C GLU A 272 -2.82 0.46 14.52
N VAL A 273 -3.28 -0.79 14.59
CA VAL A 273 -4.65 -1.18 14.21
C VAL A 273 -5.70 -0.47 15.05
N VAL A 274 -5.57 -0.53 16.38
CA VAL A 274 -6.52 0.13 17.29
C VAL A 274 -6.49 1.65 17.10
N ALA A 275 -5.30 2.23 16.95
CA ALA A 275 -5.15 3.66 16.69
C ALA A 275 -5.81 4.09 15.37
N LEU A 276 -5.59 3.33 14.28
CA LEU A 276 -6.15 3.61 12.97
C LEU A 276 -7.68 3.49 12.94
N ILE A 277 -8.25 2.44 13.52
CA ILE A 277 -9.70 2.25 13.55
C ILE A 277 -10.36 3.34 14.40
N ALA A 278 -9.91 3.53 15.64
CA ALA A 278 -10.49 4.50 16.54
C ALA A 278 -10.32 5.95 16.04
N GLY A 279 -9.13 6.27 15.51
CA GLY A 279 -8.83 7.59 14.94
C GLY A 279 -9.61 7.86 13.65
N GLY A 280 -9.65 6.89 12.73
CA GLY A 280 -10.37 7.01 11.47
C GLY A 280 -11.87 7.16 11.66
N HIS A 281 -12.48 6.34 12.53
CA HIS A 281 -13.91 6.37 12.80
C HIS A 281 -14.34 7.55 13.71
N THR A 282 -13.41 8.35 14.19
CA THR A 282 -13.73 9.67 14.79
C THR A 282 -14.37 10.60 13.76
N PHE A 283 -14.01 10.44 12.47
CA PHE A 283 -14.41 11.32 11.38
C PHE A 283 -15.50 10.71 10.49
N GLY A 284 -16.45 11.55 10.08
CA GLY A 284 -17.43 11.23 9.05
C GLY A 284 -18.53 10.27 9.47
N LYS A 285 -19.10 9.62 8.46
CA LYS A 285 -20.20 8.65 8.61
C LYS A 285 -20.12 7.56 7.54
N ALA A 286 -20.79 6.45 7.81
CA ALA A 286 -21.12 5.44 6.81
C ALA A 286 -22.42 5.80 6.08
N HIS A 287 -22.60 5.31 4.85
CA HIS A 287 -23.74 5.59 3.97
C HIS A 287 -24.44 4.31 3.54
N GLY A 288 -25.70 4.20 3.90
CA GLY A 288 -26.58 3.07 3.61
C GLY A 288 -28.04 3.46 3.77
N ALA A 289 -28.39 4.65 3.27
CA ALA A 289 -29.73 5.22 3.40
C ALA A 289 -30.81 4.40 2.68
N HIS A 290 -30.44 3.62 1.68
CA HIS A 290 -31.34 2.84 0.84
C HIS A 290 -30.78 1.44 0.60
N LYS A 291 -31.65 0.50 0.19
CA LYS A 291 -31.24 -0.83 -0.23
C LYS A 291 -30.56 -0.79 -1.59
N ALA A 292 -29.44 -1.50 -1.73
CA ALA A 292 -28.67 -1.52 -2.97
C ALA A 292 -29.51 -1.98 -4.17
N GLU A 293 -30.32 -3.02 -4.00
CA GLU A 293 -31.21 -3.56 -5.05
C GLU A 293 -32.24 -2.56 -5.57
N ASP A 294 -32.61 -1.59 -4.74
CA ASP A 294 -33.59 -0.56 -5.11
C ASP A 294 -32.94 0.63 -5.82
N CYS A 295 -31.62 0.78 -5.71
CA CYS A 295 -30.91 2.00 -6.10
C CYS A 295 -29.96 1.83 -7.28
N LEU A 296 -29.58 0.60 -7.61
CA LEU A 296 -28.57 0.32 -8.61
C LEU A 296 -29.21 -0.02 -9.96
N GLU A 297 -28.62 0.48 -11.03
CA GLU A 297 -28.96 0.13 -12.40
C GLU A 297 -27.76 -0.42 -13.14
N ALA A 298 -28.03 -1.20 -14.20
CA ALA A 298 -27.01 -1.86 -14.98
C ALA A 298 -26.18 -0.91 -15.86
N GLU A 299 -26.71 0.27 -16.20
CA GLU A 299 -26.11 1.17 -17.19
C GLU A 299 -25.74 2.54 -16.62
N PRO A 300 -24.50 2.70 -16.14
CA PRO A 300 -24.03 3.99 -15.62
C PRO A 300 -23.65 4.99 -16.72
N ALA A 301 -23.40 4.53 -17.95
CA ALA A 301 -22.73 5.34 -18.98
C ALA A 301 -23.45 6.64 -19.36
N ALA A 302 -24.77 6.67 -19.29
CA ALA A 302 -25.59 7.87 -19.58
C ALA A 302 -26.06 8.59 -18.32
N ALA A 303 -25.65 8.17 -17.15
CA ALA A 303 -26.07 8.78 -15.91
C ALA A 303 -25.40 10.14 -15.68
N PRO A 304 -26.05 11.08 -14.95
CA PRO A 304 -25.40 12.27 -14.45
C PRO A 304 -24.17 11.92 -13.59
N ILE A 305 -23.25 12.86 -13.49
CA ILE A 305 -21.94 12.63 -12.82
C ILE A 305 -22.08 12.12 -11.38
N GLU A 306 -23.06 12.61 -10.65
CA GLU A 306 -23.32 12.24 -9.27
C GLU A 306 -23.84 10.80 -9.10
N GLN A 307 -24.39 10.23 -10.16
CA GLN A 307 -24.88 8.85 -10.19
C GLN A 307 -23.87 7.88 -10.80
N GLN A 308 -22.83 8.39 -11.45
CA GLN A 308 -21.72 7.58 -11.93
C GLN A 308 -20.77 7.26 -10.78
N GLY A 309 -20.44 6.02 -10.61
CA GLY A 309 -19.44 5.58 -9.67
C GLY A 309 -19.38 4.08 -9.71
N LEU A 310 -18.20 3.52 -9.99
CA LEU A 310 -17.94 2.10 -9.93
C LEU A 310 -18.93 1.24 -10.73
N GLY A 311 -19.40 1.74 -11.86
CA GLY A 311 -20.40 1.06 -12.66
C GLY A 311 -21.84 1.16 -12.10
N TRP A 312 -22.08 2.00 -11.10
CA TRP A 312 -23.39 2.14 -10.48
C TRP A 312 -24.07 3.44 -10.87
N LYS A 313 -25.33 3.32 -11.20
CA LYS A 313 -26.26 4.42 -11.26
C LYS A 313 -27.13 4.34 -10.01
N ASN A 314 -26.97 5.29 -9.09
CA ASN A 314 -27.81 5.38 -7.90
C ASN A 314 -29.08 6.14 -8.22
N ASN A 315 -30.22 5.45 -8.19
CA ASN A 315 -31.53 6.02 -8.49
C ASN A 315 -32.37 6.29 -7.23
N CYS A 316 -31.86 6.06 -6.05
CA CYS A 316 -32.59 6.36 -4.82
C CYS A 316 -32.51 7.86 -4.52
N GLY A 317 -33.68 8.49 -4.42
CA GLY A 317 -33.78 9.92 -4.16
C GLY A 317 -32.96 10.75 -5.16
N SER A 318 -32.05 11.58 -4.65
CA SER A 318 -31.15 12.40 -5.47
C SER A 318 -29.87 11.65 -5.91
N GLY A 319 -29.61 10.47 -5.37
CA GLY A 319 -28.38 9.69 -5.57
C GLY A 319 -27.14 10.26 -4.87
N LYS A 320 -27.30 11.34 -4.09
CA LYS A 320 -26.21 12.07 -3.42
C LYS A 320 -26.69 12.66 -2.10
N GLY A 321 -25.81 13.25 -1.31
CA GLY A 321 -26.16 13.83 -0.01
C GLY A 321 -26.80 12.79 0.90
N ALA A 322 -27.98 13.06 1.40
CA ALA A 322 -28.73 12.16 2.27
C ALA A 322 -29.09 10.81 1.63
N ASP A 323 -29.06 10.72 0.30
CA ASP A 323 -29.35 9.52 -0.47
C ASP A 323 -28.08 8.77 -0.91
N THR A 324 -26.92 9.14 -0.41
CA THR A 324 -25.66 8.48 -0.74
C THR A 324 -25.64 7.04 -0.23
N TYR A 325 -25.08 6.15 -1.05
CA TYR A 325 -24.83 4.75 -0.72
C TYR A 325 -23.34 4.43 -0.88
N THR A 326 -22.72 3.79 0.11
CA THR A 326 -21.34 3.30 0.04
C THR A 326 -21.24 1.88 0.60
N SER A 327 -21.03 1.73 1.92
CA SER A 327 -20.89 0.43 2.59
C SER A 327 -22.24 -0.26 2.87
N GLY A 328 -23.33 0.46 2.77
CA GLY A 328 -24.63 -0.04 3.19
C GLY A 328 -24.94 0.07 4.68
N LEU A 329 -23.94 0.38 5.52
CA LEU A 329 -24.16 0.78 6.91
C LEU A 329 -24.48 2.27 6.96
N GLU A 330 -25.23 2.73 7.97
CA GLU A 330 -25.72 4.12 8.02
C GLU A 330 -25.55 4.75 9.39
N GLY A 331 -24.81 5.87 9.44
CA GLY A 331 -24.65 6.67 10.65
C GLY A 331 -23.20 7.04 10.95
N ALA A 332 -22.99 7.79 12.03
CA ALA A 332 -21.66 8.20 12.51
C ALA A 332 -21.41 7.66 13.92
N TRP A 333 -20.13 7.59 14.28
CA TRP A 333 -19.66 7.06 15.57
C TRP A 333 -19.57 8.14 16.66
N SER A 334 -19.44 9.41 16.25
CA SER A 334 -19.24 10.55 17.15
C SER A 334 -20.29 11.63 16.96
N VAL A 335 -20.37 12.54 17.93
CA VAL A 335 -21.28 13.70 17.89
C VAL A 335 -20.78 14.80 16.97
N ASN A 336 -19.46 14.87 16.78
CA ASN A 336 -18.79 15.85 15.95
C ASN A 336 -17.98 15.18 14.84
N PRO A 337 -18.62 14.68 13.78
CA PRO A 337 -17.93 13.89 12.75
C PRO A 337 -16.93 14.68 11.90
N THR A 338 -16.86 15.99 12.06
CA THR A 338 -15.91 16.89 11.37
C THR A 338 -14.96 17.60 12.34
N ALA A 339 -14.72 17.00 13.50
CA ALA A 339 -13.74 17.50 14.45
C ALA A 339 -13.03 16.33 15.14
N TRP A 340 -11.75 16.50 15.43
CA TRP A 340 -11.01 15.56 16.24
C TRP A 340 -11.54 15.57 17.67
N THR A 341 -11.95 14.42 18.17
CA THR A 341 -12.46 14.22 19.53
C THR A 341 -12.19 12.78 19.98
N HIS A 342 -12.26 12.51 21.28
CA HIS A 342 -12.15 11.17 21.85
C HIS A 342 -13.48 10.43 21.95
N GLN A 343 -14.53 10.99 21.39
CA GLN A 343 -15.91 10.47 21.52
C GLN A 343 -16.12 9.07 20.96
N TYR A 344 -15.32 8.65 19.99
CA TYR A 344 -15.39 7.27 19.52
C TYR A 344 -15.13 6.27 20.65
N LEU A 345 -14.05 6.46 21.41
CA LEU A 345 -13.71 5.60 22.55
C LEU A 345 -14.68 5.79 23.72
N ASP A 346 -15.11 7.03 23.99
CA ASP A 346 -16.15 7.32 24.98
C ASP A 346 -17.44 6.53 24.68
N ASN A 347 -17.90 6.58 23.45
CA ASN A 347 -19.10 5.86 23.02
C ASN A 347 -18.89 4.34 23.02
N LEU A 348 -17.75 3.85 22.52
CA LEU A 348 -17.45 2.42 22.48
C LEU A 348 -17.54 1.78 23.86
N PHE A 349 -16.97 2.43 24.88
CA PHE A 349 -16.95 1.91 26.25
C PHE A 349 -18.13 2.38 27.11
N GLY A 350 -18.75 3.51 26.78
CA GLY A 350 -19.82 4.14 27.55
C GLY A 350 -21.19 3.47 27.41
N TYR A 351 -21.42 2.72 26.32
CA TYR A 351 -22.70 2.08 26.06
C TYR A 351 -22.60 0.55 25.98
N GLU A 352 -23.70 -0.10 26.32
CA GLU A 352 -23.96 -1.46 25.87
C GLU A 352 -24.56 -1.42 24.45
N TRP A 353 -24.12 -2.32 23.57
CA TRP A 353 -24.42 -2.31 22.17
C TRP A 353 -25.36 -3.44 21.79
N VAL A 354 -26.42 -3.14 21.06
CA VAL A 354 -27.38 -4.11 20.53
C VAL A 354 -27.40 -4.07 19.00
N GLN A 355 -27.52 -5.25 18.41
CA GLN A 355 -27.57 -5.40 16.97
C GLN A 355 -28.83 -4.79 16.40
N THR A 356 -28.69 -4.09 15.28
CA THR A 356 -29.77 -3.56 14.46
C THR A 356 -29.41 -3.68 12.98
N LYS A 357 -30.29 -3.18 12.12
CA LYS A 357 -30.03 -3.07 10.69
C LYS A 357 -30.09 -1.62 10.24
N SER A 358 -29.21 -1.26 9.31
CA SER A 358 -29.29 -0.01 8.56
C SER A 358 -30.55 0.02 7.67
N PRO A 359 -30.93 1.17 7.11
CA PRO A 359 -32.00 1.23 6.10
C PRO A 359 -31.69 0.35 4.88
N ALA A 360 -30.44 0.19 4.51
CA ALA A 360 -29.99 -0.72 3.46
C ALA A 360 -30.11 -2.22 3.81
N GLY A 361 -30.36 -2.55 5.07
CA GLY A 361 -30.54 -3.94 5.54
C GLY A 361 -29.29 -4.59 6.12
N HIS A 362 -28.14 -3.88 6.14
CA HIS A 362 -26.88 -4.35 6.67
C HIS A 362 -26.83 -4.30 8.19
N ILE A 363 -26.06 -5.20 8.80
CA ILE A 363 -25.95 -5.32 10.26
C ILE A 363 -25.03 -4.22 10.82
N GLN A 364 -25.54 -3.51 11.81
CA GLN A 364 -24.80 -2.54 12.60
C GLN A 364 -25.28 -2.55 14.06
N TRP A 365 -24.66 -1.79 14.93
CA TRP A 365 -24.93 -1.79 16.35
C TRP A 365 -25.26 -0.38 16.84
N ILE A 366 -26.21 -0.27 17.75
CA ILE A 366 -26.64 0.97 18.40
C ILE A 366 -26.63 0.79 19.92
N PRO A 367 -26.59 1.90 20.70
CA PRO A 367 -26.74 1.82 22.15
C PRO A 367 -28.06 1.15 22.56
N ALA A 368 -27.98 0.28 23.56
CA ALA A 368 -29.14 -0.43 24.11
C ALA A 368 -30.18 0.52 24.73
N ASP A 369 -31.41 0.05 24.83
CA ASP A 369 -32.51 0.72 25.56
C ASP A 369 -32.81 2.16 25.09
N GLY A 370 -32.48 2.48 23.82
CA GLY A 370 -32.70 3.81 23.26
C GLY A 370 -31.78 4.90 23.86
N GLN A 371 -30.72 4.51 24.54
CA GLN A 371 -29.71 5.45 25.02
C GLN A 371 -29.11 6.20 23.83
N ALA A 372 -28.79 7.47 24.02
CA ALA A 372 -28.19 8.33 23.01
C ALA A 372 -28.96 8.42 21.66
N ALA A 373 -30.28 8.11 21.62
CA ALA A 373 -31.08 8.07 20.40
C ALA A 373 -31.06 9.36 19.56
N ASN A 374 -30.77 10.51 20.20
CA ASN A 374 -30.73 11.82 19.56
C ASN A 374 -29.38 12.51 19.79
N LEU A 375 -28.27 11.76 19.80
CA LEU A 375 -26.96 12.30 20.13
C LEU A 375 -26.24 12.88 18.91
N VAL A 376 -26.25 12.18 17.78
CA VAL A 376 -25.50 12.49 16.56
C VAL A 376 -26.35 13.34 15.61
N PRO A 377 -25.85 14.49 15.08
CA PRO A 377 -26.60 15.26 14.09
C PRO A 377 -26.76 14.48 12.77
N ASP A 378 -27.84 14.77 12.04
CA ASP A 378 -27.94 14.32 10.63
C ASP A 378 -26.97 15.13 9.76
N ALA A 379 -26.39 14.47 8.74
CA ALA A 379 -25.40 15.12 7.89
C ALA A 379 -25.98 16.20 6.95
N HIS A 380 -27.27 16.10 6.60
CA HIS A 380 -27.90 16.93 5.56
C HIS A 380 -29.22 17.57 6.00
N ILE A 381 -29.83 17.10 7.10
CA ILE A 381 -31.15 17.54 7.54
C ILE A 381 -31.01 18.25 8.88
N GLU A 382 -31.17 19.58 8.86
CA GLU A 382 -31.07 20.42 10.06
C GLU A 382 -32.09 19.98 11.13
N GLY A 383 -31.63 19.90 12.37
CA GLY A 383 -32.46 19.54 13.53
C GLY A 383 -32.76 18.04 13.68
N LYS A 384 -32.50 17.22 12.66
CA LYS A 384 -32.62 15.77 12.77
C LYS A 384 -31.38 15.19 13.46
N ARG A 385 -31.61 14.18 14.30
CA ARG A 385 -30.53 13.54 15.07
C ARG A 385 -30.73 12.03 15.12
N HIS A 386 -29.64 11.31 15.39
CA HIS A 386 -29.56 9.85 15.41
C HIS A 386 -28.82 9.34 16.65
N ALA A 387 -28.91 8.06 16.90
CA ALA A 387 -27.98 7.37 17.79
C ALA A 387 -26.61 7.24 17.12
N PRO A 388 -25.51 7.19 17.88
CA PRO A 388 -24.22 6.75 17.34
C PRO A 388 -24.30 5.28 16.93
N ILE A 389 -23.45 4.88 16.00
CA ILE A 389 -23.36 3.48 15.55
C ILE A 389 -22.00 2.89 15.87
N MET A 390 -21.95 1.55 15.90
CA MET A 390 -20.70 0.78 15.81
C MET A 390 -20.88 -0.33 14.75
N PHE A 391 -19.80 -0.66 14.09
CA PHE A 391 -19.70 -1.85 13.26
C PHE A 391 -19.38 -3.07 14.11
N THR A 392 -19.56 -4.27 13.59
CA THR A 392 -19.10 -5.48 14.26
C THR A 392 -17.57 -5.45 14.46
N THR A 393 -16.86 -4.86 13.49
CA THR A 393 -15.42 -4.63 13.55
C THR A 393 -15.01 -3.62 14.62
N ASP A 394 -15.82 -2.59 14.91
CA ASP A 394 -15.54 -1.68 16.02
C ASP A 394 -15.66 -2.39 17.38
N LEU A 395 -16.67 -3.23 17.52
CA LEU A 395 -16.85 -3.99 18.77
C LEU A 395 -15.73 -4.98 19.03
N ALA A 396 -14.95 -5.36 18.01
CA ALA A 396 -13.73 -6.13 18.19
C ALA A 396 -12.75 -5.43 19.16
N LEU A 397 -12.67 -4.09 19.11
CA LEU A 397 -11.82 -3.30 20.00
C LEU A 397 -12.31 -3.33 21.47
N LYS A 398 -13.60 -3.61 21.68
CA LYS A 398 -14.18 -3.75 23.02
C LYS A 398 -14.06 -5.16 23.59
N VAL A 399 -14.09 -6.20 22.74
CA VAL A 399 -14.23 -7.61 23.19
C VAL A 399 -12.95 -8.43 23.08
N ASP A 400 -12.10 -8.23 22.07
CA ASP A 400 -10.81 -8.91 21.97
C ASP A 400 -9.90 -8.47 23.11
N PRO A 401 -9.31 -9.39 23.90
CA PRO A 401 -8.55 -9.02 25.09
C PRO A 401 -7.34 -8.12 24.82
N GLN A 402 -6.66 -8.29 23.70
CA GLN A 402 -5.48 -7.49 23.34
C GLN A 402 -5.90 -6.11 22.84
N TYR A 403 -6.82 -6.05 21.89
CA TYR A 403 -7.36 -4.77 21.41
C TYR A 403 -8.00 -3.97 22.53
N ARG A 404 -8.79 -4.63 23.39
CA ARG A 404 -9.42 -3.94 24.55
C ARG A 404 -8.40 -3.33 25.49
N LYS A 405 -7.29 -4.01 25.75
CA LYS A 405 -6.21 -3.47 26.59
C LYS A 405 -5.64 -2.19 25.99
N ILE A 406 -5.38 -2.19 24.69
CA ILE A 406 -4.85 -1.02 23.97
C ILE A 406 -5.92 0.09 23.90
N ALA A 407 -7.13 -0.22 23.48
CA ALA A 407 -8.21 0.74 23.35
C ALA A 407 -8.57 1.43 24.69
N LYS A 408 -8.52 0.67 25.80
CA LYS A 408 -8.70 1.26 27.13
C LYS A 408 -7.55 2.18 27.54
N ARG A 409 -6.31 1.79 27.25
CA ARG A 409 -5.15 2.64 27.50
C ARG A 409 -5.27 3.97 26.74
N PHE A 410 -5.66 3.91 25.47
CA PHE A 410 -5.91 5.09 24.64
C PHE A 410 -7.09 5.94 25.16
N HIS A 411 -8.15 5.30 25.62
CA HIS A 411 -9.27 6.01 26.24
C HIS A 411 -8.88 6.74 27.52
N GLU A 412 -8.00 6.14 28.32
CA GLU A 412 -7.49 6.70 29.57
C GLU A 412 -6.36 7.73 29.36
N ASN A 413 -5.68 7.69 28.20
CA ASN A 413 -4.53 8.53 27.86
C ASN A 413 -4.69 9.14 26.45
N PRO A 414 -5.48 10.19 26.31
CA PRO A 414 -5.77 10.82 25.01
C PRO A 414 -4.54 11.25 24.21
N GLU A 415 -3.52 11.80 24.86
CA GLU A 415 -2.28 12.24 24.19
C GLU A 415 -1.50 11.07 23.60
N GLU A 416 -1.51 9.92 24.27
CA GLU A 416 -0.89 8.69 23.75
C GLU A 416 -1.65 8.18 22.53
N PHE A 417 -2.98 8.27 22.55
CA PHE A 417 -3.81 7.93 21.40
C PHE A 417 -3.55 8.84 20.20
N GLU A 418 -3.42 10.14 20.44
CA GLU A 418 -3.11 11.12 19.40
C GLU A 418 -1.77 10.81 18.73
N ASP A 419 -0.70 10.57 19.50
CA ASP A 419 0.62 10.22 18.95
C ASP A 419 0.58 8.88 18.19
N ALA A 420 -0.07 7.87 18.76
CA ALA A 420 -0.20 6.55 18.12
C ALA A 420 -0.96 6.63 16.78
N PHE A 421 -2.05 7.39 16.72
CA PHE A 421 -2.81 7.58 15.49
C PHE A 421 -2.02 8.39 14.46
N ALA A 422 -1.33 9.47 14.87
CA ALA A 422 -0.52 10.27 13.97
C ALA A 422 0.61 9.43 13.31
N ARG A 423 1.31 8.62 14.10
CA ARG A 423 2.36 7.72 13.62
C ARG A 423 1.81 6.60 12.74
N ALA A 424 0.69 5.99 13.13
CA ALA A 424 0.06 4.93 12.36
C ALA A 424 -0.48 5.43 11.01
N TRP A 425 -1.07 6.64 10.97
CA TRP A 425 -1.48 7.30 9.73
C TRP A 425 -0.30 7.60 8.81
N PHE A 426 0.79 8.12 9.36
CA PHE A 426 2.01 8.37 8.60
C PHE A 426 2.58 7.08 8.02
N LYS A 427 2.66 6.00 8.82
CA LYS A 427 3.08 4.68 8.33
C LYS A 427 2.16 4.16 7.23
N LEU A 428 0.83 4.18 7.44
CA LEU A 428 -0.14 3.74 6.46
C LEU A 428 0.09 4.40 5.10
N THR A 429 0.26 5.71 5.09
CA THR A 429 0.30 6.54 3.88
C THR A 429 1.69 6.64 3.24
N HIS A 430 2.77 6.23 3.92
CA HIS A 430 4.15 6.36 3.44
C HIS A 430 4.93 5.04 3.36
N ARG A 431 4.32 3.94 3.80
CA ARG A 431 4.96 2.62 3.87
C ARG A 431 5.49 2.13 2.52
N ASP A 432 4.83 2.49 1.44
CA ASP A 432 5.13 2.11 0.06
C ASP A 432 6.21 2.96 -0.61
N MET A 433 6.71 4.02 0.06
CA MET A 433 7.65 4.97 -0.56
C MET A 433 9.12 4.53 -0.52
N GLY A 434 9.43 3.48 0.24
CA GLY A 434 10.81 3.03 0.42
C GLY A 434 11.64 3.94 1.34
N PRO A 435 12.96 4.05 1.09
CA PRO A 435 13.87 4.79 1.95
C PRO A 435 13.55 6.28 2.03
N ARG A 436 13.77 6.87 3.21
CA ARG A 436 13.55 8.30 3.49
C ARG A 436 14.28 9.26 2.53
N ALA A 437 15.35 8.82 1.89
CA ALA A 437 16.08 9.61 0.90
C ALA A 437 15.22 10.04 -0.31
N GLY A 438 14.11 9.34 -0.58
CA GLY A 438 13.14 9.70 -1.61
C GLY A 438 12.01 10.61 -1.14
N TYR A 439 12.02 11.05 0.13
CA TYR A 439 10.95 11.87 0.70
C TYR A 439 11.21 13.34 0.40
N LEU A 440 10.18 14.05 -0.06
CA LEU A 440 10.26 15.44 -0.51
C LEU A 440 9.38 16.34 0.36
N GLY A 441 9.85 17.56 0.57
CA GLY A 441 9.09 18.64 1.18
C GLY A 441 9.48 18.99 2.61
N PRO A 442 8.98 20.13 3.11
CA PRO A 442 9.35 20.67 4.42
C PRO A 442 8.66 19.97 5.60
N ASP A 443 7.59 19.20 5.35
CA ASP A 443 6.81 18.54 6.39
C ASP A 443 7.28 17.11 6.67
N VAL A 444 8.41 16.69 6.06
CA VAL A 444 9.02 15.39 6.33
C VAL A 444 9.50 15.35 7.78
N PRO A 445 9.02 14.39 8.60
CA PRO A 445 9.47 14.29 9.99
C PRO A 445 10.97 14.08 10.12
N ASP A 446 11.59 14.68 11.14
CA ASP A 446 13.03 14.50 11.40
C ASP A 446 13.38 13.10 11.88
N GLU A 447 12.49 12.46 12.61
CA GLU A 447 12.67 11.11 13.13
C GLU A 447 12.61 10.09 12.00
N ALA A 448 13.64 9.24 11.90
CA ALA A 448 13.63 8.06 11.03
C ALA A 448 13.00 6.88 11.77
N LEU A 449 11.90 6.38 11.24
CA LEU A 449 11.15 5.27 11.83
C LEU A 449 11.70 3.92 11.35
N ILE A 450 11.62 2.88 12.19
CA ILE A 450 12.25 1.58 11.90
C ILE A 450 11.76 0.95 10.59
N TRP A 451 10.48 1.12 10.26
CA TRP A 451 9.88 0.59 9.03
C TRP A 451 10.30 1.32 7.75
N GLN A 452 11.03 2.44 7.87
CA GLN A 452 11.64 3.16 6.74
C GLN A 452 13.02 2.61 6.37
N ASP A 453 13.43 1.50 6.99
CA ASP A 453 14.73 0.85 6.81
C ASP A 453 15.92 1.85 6.97
N PRO A 454 16.00 2.55 8.12
CA PRO A 454 16.94 3.64 8.32
C PRO A 454 18.38 3.18 8.12
N ILE A 455 19.17 4.05 7.50
CA ILE A 455 20.60 3.86 7.24
C ILE A 455 21.31 5.12 7.72
N PRO A 456 22.46 5.00 8.43
CA PRO A 456 23.20 6.17 8.87
C PRO A 456 23.72 6.97 7.68
N GLU A 457 23.84 8.28 7.86
CA GLU A 457 24.51 9.13 6.88
C GLU A 457 26.02 8.80 6.83
N VAL A 458 26.59 8.89 5.63
CA VAL A 458 28.03 8.73 5.44
C VAL A 458 28.73 10.03 5.84
N ASP A 459 29.40 10.01 6.98
CA ASP A 459 30.09 11.17 7.59
C ASP A 459 31.60 11.19 7.33
N TYR A 460 32.07 10.36 6.39
CA TYR A 460 33.50 10.21 6.05
C TYR A 460 33.75 10.41 4.55
N LYS A 461 35.00 10.63 4.19
CA LYS A 461 35.40 10.73 2.78
C LYS A 461 35.34 9.36 2.13
N LEU A 462 34.60 9.25 1.03
CA LEU A 462 34.51 8.04 0.22
C LEU A 462 35.87 7.68 -0.41
N ILE A 463 36.03 6.39 -0.68
CA ILE A 463 37.22 5.86 -1.37
C ILE A 463 37.31 6.39 -2.80
N SER A 464 38.52 6.53 -3.29
CA SER A 464 38.84 6.87 -4.68
C SER A 464 38.83 5.61 -5.57
N LYS A 465 38.88 5.80 -6.90
CA LYS A 465 39.05 4.69 -7.85
C LYS A 465 40.35 3.89 -7.55
N GLY A 466 41.44 4.58 -7.20
CA GLY A 466 42.69 3.92 -6.84
C GLY A 466 42.56 3.09 -5.57
N ASP A 467 41.90 3.63 -4.51
CA ASP A 467 41.63 2.86 -3.31
C ASP A 467 40.79 1.62 -3.59
N ALA A 468 39.79 1.73 -4.54
CA ALA A 468 38.97 0.59 -4.93
C ALA A 468 39.75 -0.52 -5.65
N GLU A 469 40.70 -0.14 -6.52
CA GLU A 469 41.60 -1.11 -7.18
C GLU A 469 42.51 -1.82 -6.18
N ASP A 470 43.16 -1.07 -5.26
CA ASP A 470 43.99 -1.65 -4.19
C ASP A 470 43.18 -2.66 -3.35
N LEU A 471 41.93 -2.30 -2.97
CA LEU A 471 41.04 -3.18 -2.21
C LEU A 471 40.62 -4.42 -3.00
N LYS A 472 40.34 -4.32 -4.31
CA LYS A 472 40.07 -5.48 -5.16
C LYS A 472 41.23 -6.48 -5.15
N GLU A 473 42.47 -5.98 -5.28
CA GLU A 473 43.67 -6.83 -5.21
C GLU A 473 43.78 -7.53 -3.85
N GLU A 474 43.54 -6.82 -2.75
CA GLU A 474 43.61 -7.37 -1.40
C GLU A 474 42.52 -8.42 -1.17
N ILE A 475 41.25 -8.16 -1.61
CA ILE A 475 40.17 -9.13 -1.54
C ILE A 475 40.50 -10.40 -2.33
N LEU A 476 41.03 -10.27 -3.54
CA LEU A 476 41.40 -11.44 -4.36
C LEU A 476 42.59 -12.22 -3.78
N ALA A 477 43.48 -11.56 -3.03
CA ALA A 477 44.60 -12.18 -2.35
C ALA A 477 44.23 -12.83 -1.00
N SER A 478 43.04 -12.59 -0.46
CA SER A 478 42.60 -13.08 0.85
C SER A 478 42.36 -14.60 0.90
N GLY A 479 42.29 -15.27 -0.25
CA GLY A 479 41.96 -16.70 -0.37
C GLY A 479 40.48 -17.00 -0.56
N LEU A 480 39.63 -15.98 -0.54
CA LEU A 480 38.21 -16.14 -0.90
C LEU A 480 38.08 -16.49 -2.39
N THR A 481 37.21 -17.43 -2.68
CA THR A 481 36.97 -17.88 -4.06
C THR A 481 35.98 -16.97 -4.80
N VAL A 482 36.06 -16.96 -6.15
CA VAL A 482 35.08 -16.25 -7.00
C VAL A 482 33.63 -16.61 -6.66
N PRO A 483 33.24 -17.90 -6.52
CA PRO A 483 31.87 -18.25 -6.14
C PRO A 483 31.43 -17.67 -4.80
N GLN A 484 32.29 -17.69 -3.79
CA GLN A 484 31.97 -17.15 -2.46
C GLN A 484 31.67 -15.64 -2.52
N LEU A 485 32.56 -14.88 -3.18
CA LEU A 485 32.39 -13.42 -3.32
C LEU A 485 31.14 -13.06 -4.12
N VAL A 486 30.90 -13.76 -5.25
CA VAL A 486 29.73 -13.50 -6.09
C VAL A 486 28.43 -13.88 -5.37
N ARG A 487 28.38 -15.01 -4.66
CA ARG A 487 27.20 -15.42 -3.90
C ARG A 487 26.88 -14.44 -2.78
N THR A 488 27.89 -13.94 -2.08
CA THR A 488 27.70 -12.95 -1.00
C THR A 488 27.21 -11.61 -1.54
N ALA A 489 27.78 -11.11 -2.64
CA ALA A 489 27.33 -9.89 -3.28
C ALA A 489 25.88 -10.02 -3.81
N TRP A 490 25.57 -11.18 -4.42
CA TRP A 490 24.22 -11.48 -4.86
C TRP A 490 23.23 -11.56 -3.68
N ALA A 491 23.57 -12.24 -2.60
CA ALA A 491 22.76 -12.33 -1.40
C ALA A 491 22.43 -10.95 -0.82
N SER A 492 23.41 -10.04 -0.84
CA SER A 492 23.24 -8.65 -0.38
C SER A 492 22.30 -7.86 -1.29
N ALA A 493 22.43 -8.00 -2.60
CA ALA A 493 21.72 -7.18 -3.58
C ALA A 493 20.32 -7.70 -3.97
N SER A 494 20.14 -9.03 -4.00
CA SER A 494 18.96 -9.69 -4.59
C SER A 494 17.67 -9.49 -3.81
N THR A 495 17.73 -8.96 -2.59
CA THR A 495 16.56 -8.61 -1.79
C THR A 495 15.88 -7.31 -2.25
N PHE A 496 16.49 -6.54 -3.15
CA PHE A 496 15.89 -5.29 -3.61
C PHE A 496 14.56 -5.54 -4.34
N ARG A 497 13.54 -4.81 -3.92
CA ARG A 497 12.21 -4.80 -4.52
C ARG A 497 11.93 -3.44 -5.16
N GLY A 498 11.70 -3.40 -6.48
CA GLY A 498 11.32 -2.17 -7.20
C GLY A 498 9.91 -1.69 -6.88
N SER A 499 9.05 -2.55 -6.31
CA SER A 499 7.68 -2.20 -5.98
C SER A 499 7.56 -1.18 -4.83
N ASP A 500 8.40 -1.31 -3.80
CA ASP A 500 8.42 -0.42 -2.62
C ASP A 500 9.82 0.08 -2.27
N LEU A 501 10.82 -0.16 -3.13
CA LEU A 501 12.21 0.27 -3.02
C LEU A 501 12.93 -0.22 -1.75
N ARG A 502 12.48 -1.34 -1.17
CA ARG A 502 13.07 -1.94 0.02
C ARG A 502 14.12 -2.99 -0.34
N GLY A 503 14.97 -3.32 0.64
CA GLY A 503 16.03 -4.30 0.47
C GLY A 503 17.24 -3.77 -0.30
N GLY A 504 18.01 -4.68 -0.90
CA GLY A 504 19.22 -4.37 -1.63
C GLY A 504 20.46 -4.24 -0.77
N ALA A 505 21.58 -3.90 -1.42
CA ALA A 505 22.90 -3.93 -0.81
C ALA A 505 23.15 -2.79 0.20
N ASN A 506 22.43 -1.67 0.10
CA ASN A 506 22.63 -0.55 1.03
C ASN A 506 22.17 -0.93 2.44
N GLY A 507 22.96 -0.61 3.42
CA GLY A 507 22.74 -1.04 4.80
C GLY A 507 23.50 -2.29 5.21
N GLY A 508 24.08 -3.05 4.28
CA GLY A 508 24.84 -4.27 4.58
C GLY A 508 24.04 -5.33 5.34
N ARG A 509 22.70 -5.33 5.22
CA ARG A 509 21.80 -6.13 6.07
C ARG A 509 21.93 -7.63 5.86
N VAL A 510 22.61 -8.08 4.83
CA VAL A 510 23.01 -9.50 4.69
C VAL A 510 23.85 -10.00 5.88
N ALA A 511 24.54 -9.09 6.59
CA ALA A 511 25.31 -9.37 7.81
C ALA A 511 24.46 -9.32 9.10
N LEU A 512 23.15 -9.03 9.01
CA LEU A 512 22.24 -8.83 10.13
C LEU A 512 21.07 -9.83 10.09
N ALA A 513 20.50 -10.14 11.25
CA ALA A 513 19.25 -10.89 11.28
C ALA A 513 18.10 -10.07 10.63
N PRO A 514 17.19 -10.69 9.86
CA PRO A 514 17.11 -12.14 9.64
C PRO A 514 17.94 -12.66 8.46
N GLN A 515 18.49 -11.78 7.61
CA GLN A 515 19.12 -12.17 6.33
C GLN A 515 20.33 -13.07 6.49
N LYS A 516 21.19 -12.83 7.50
CA LYS A 516 22.38 -13.64 7.76
C LYS A 516 22.05 -15.10 8.08
N ASP A 517 20.83 -15.35 8.63
CA ASP A 517 20.39 -16.66 9.10
C ASP A 517 19.57 -17.42 8.05
N TRP A 518 19.29 -16.82 6.88
CA TRP A 518 18.51 -17.47 5.83
C TRP A 518 19.26 -18.64 5.19
N PRO A 519 18.65 -19.83 5.09
CA PRO A 519 19.29 -21.00 4.48
C PRO A 519 19.84 -20.76 3.07
N VAL A 520 19.14 -19.96 2.27
CA VAL A 520 19.56 -19.59 0.91
C VAL A 520 20.91 -18.86 0.86
N ASN A 521 21.30 -18.23 1.96
CA ASN A 521 22.55 -17.47 2.06
C ASN A 521 23.74 -18.33 2.54
N ASP A 522 23.51 -19.61 2.90
CA ASP A 522 24.53 -20.50 3.46
C ASP A 522 25.27 -19.84 4.64
N PRO A 523 24.64 -19.77 5.84
CA PRO A 523 25.15 -18.98 6.97
C PRO A 523 26.60 -19.25 7.36
N GLU A 524 27.07 -20.50 7.27
CA GLU A 524 28.46 -20.85 7.61
C GLU A 524 29.46 -20.27 6.61
N GLU A 525 29.19 -20.36 5.30
CA GLU A 525 30.02 -19.78 4.26
C GLU A 525 29.93 -18.24 4.31
N LEU A 526 28.74 -17.70 4.50
CA LEU A 526 28.50 -16.26 4.61
C LEU A 526 29.31 -15.65 5.75
N ASP A 527 29.28 -16.25 6.96
CA ASP A 527 30.04 -15.77 8.12
C ASP A 527 31.55 -15.73 7.85
N GLN A 528 32.11 -16.73 7.16
CA GLN A 528 33.53 -16.77 6.79
C GLN A 528 33.87 -15.63 5.81
N VAL A 529 33.05 -15.42 4.80
CA VAL A 529 33.26 -14.35 3.82
C VAL A 529 33.15 -12.97 4.47
N LEU A 530 32.12 -12.76 5.26
CA LEU A 530 31.92 -11.49 5.97
C LEU A 530 33.04 -11.18 6.95
N ALA A 531 33.53 -12.18 7.71
CA ALA A 531 34.63 -11.98 8.63
C ALA A 531 35.92 -11.57 7.91
N THR A 532 36.21 -12.16 6.74
CA THR A 532 37.37 -11.82 5.93
C THR A 532 37.24 -10.41 5.34
N LEU A 533 36.10 -10.06 4.78
CA LEU A 533 35.83 -8.72 4.22
C LEU A 533 35.89 -7.64 5.31
N GLU A 534 35.34 -7.95 6.49
CA GLU A 534 35.39 -7.04 7.64
C GLU A 534 36.80 -6.79 8.13
N GLN A 535 37.67 -7.83 8.15
CA GLN A 535 39.06 -7.65 8.51
C GLN A 535 39.77 -6.71 7.53
N ILE A 536 39.62 -6.93 6.21
CA ILE A 536 40.22 -6.06 5.20
C ILE A 536 39.66 -4.63 5.33
N ARG A 537 38.36 -4.48 5.56
CA ARG A 537 37.76 -3.19 5.80
C ARG A 537 38.32 -2.47 7.01
N ALA A 538 38.50 -3.17 8.12
CA ALA A 538 39.04 -2.62 9.35
C ALA A 538 40.50 -2.15 9.14
N ASP A 539 41.32 -2.98 8.54
CA ASP A 539 42.75 -2.66 8.25
C ASP A 539 42.84 -1.44 7.32
N PHE A 540 42.00 -1.37 6.29
CA PHE A 540 41.93 -0.21 5.40
C PHE A 540 41.46 1.05 6.13
N ASN A 541 40.39 0.98 6.90
CA ASN A 541 39.80 2.13 7.60
C ASN A 541 40.69 2.64 8.78
N GLU A 542 41.49 1.76 9.39
CA GLU A 542 42.45 2.11 10.44
C GLU A 542 43.83 2.56 9.88
N GLY A 543 44.08 2.31 8.60
CA GLY A 543 45.36 2.46 7.92
C GLY A 543 45.86 3.89 7.77
N GLY A 544 46.62 4.39 8.79
CA GLY A 544 47.58 5.47 8.68
C GLY A 544 47.10 6.89 8.92
N LEU A 545 47.98 7.72 9.52
CA LEU A 545 47.79 9.13 9.89
C LEU A 545 47.32 10.05 8.73
N PHE A 546 47.38 9.60 7.49
CA PHE A 546 47.10 10.39 6.27
C PHE A 546 45.92 9.90 5.47
N ARG A 547 45.38 8.70 5.74
CA ARG A 547 44.22 8.18 5.02
C ARG A 547 42.94 8.67 5.70
N ARG A 548 42.16 9.47 4.97
CA ARG A 548 40.87 10.01 5.44
C ARG A 548 39.66 9.33 4.80
N SER A 549 39.90 8.53 3.74
CA SER A 549 38.83 7.77 3.06
C SER A 549 38.52 6.50 3.84
N LYS A 550 37.23 6.16 3.90
CA LYS A 550 36.73 4.92 4.49
C LYS A 550 35.77 4.23 3.56
N ILE A 551 35.56 2.95 3.81
CA ILE A 551 34.61 2.11 3.11
C ILE A 551 33.71 1.39 4.13
N SER A 552 32.41 1.24 3.79
CA SER A 552 31.46 0.43 4.56
C SER A 552 31.61 -1.05 4.24
N LEU A 553 31.07 -1.93 5.11
CA LEU A 553 30.96 -3.36 4.81
C LEU A 553 30.04 -3.60 3.60
N ALA A 554 28.97 -2.82 3.49
CA ALA A 554 28.06 -2.87 2.33
C ALA A 554 28.80 -2.63 1.01
N ASP A 555 29.66 -1.61 0.96
CA ASP A 555 30.50 -1.33 -0.21
C ASP A 555 31.58 -2.41 -0.43
N MET A 556 32.18 -2.94 0.64
CA MET A 556 33.16 -4.05 0.56
C MET A 556 32.56 -5.31 -0.08
N ILE A 557 31.33 -5.65 0.29
CA ILE A 557 30.61 -6.80 -0.28
C ILE A 557 30.39 -6.62 -1.78
N VAL A 558 29.92 -5.44 -2.18
CA VAL A 558 29.67 -5.14 -3.60
C VAL A 558 30.98 -5.10 -4.40
N LEU A 559 32.02 -4.49 -3.84
CA LEU A 559 33.34 -4.42 -4.45
C LEU A 559 33.96 -5.80 -4.61
N GLY A 560 33.81 -6.68 -3.60
CA GLY A 560 34.24 -8.07 -3.66
C GLY A 560 33.58 -8.86 -4.78
N GLY A 561 32.26 -8.66 -4.97
CA GLY A 561 31.54 -9.24 -6.11
C GLY A 561 32.05 -8.73 -7.45
N ALA A 562 32.32 -7.43 -7.58
CA ALA A 562 32.88 -6.81 -8.78
C ALA A 562 34.28 -7.39 -9.10
N ALA A 563 35.17 -7.43 -8.11
CA ALA A 563 36.50 -8.01 -8.24
C ALA A 563 36.48 -9.48 -8.70
N ALA A 564 35.56 -10.26 -8.14
CA ALA A 564 35.39 -11.67 -8.48
C ALA A 564 34.92 -11.88 -9.94
N ILE A 565 33.99 -11.03 -10.42
CA ILE A 565 33.51 -11.08 -11.80
C ILE A 565 34.63 -10.69 -12.77
N GLU A 566 35.38 -9.60 -12.47
CA GLU A 566 36.51 -9.17 -13.27
C GLU A 566 37.59 -10.26 -13.37
N LYS A 567 37.91 -10.90 -12.22
CA LYS A 567 38.84 -12.02 -12.19
C LYS A 567 38.37 -13.21 -13.03
N ALA A 568 37.12 -13.59 -12.91
CA ALA A 568 36.56 -14.70 -13.70
C ALA A 568 36.60 -14.42 -15.21
N ALA A 569 36.34 -13.17 -15.60
CA ALA A 569 36.45 -12.73 -16.99
C ALA A 569 37.91 -12.76 -17.48
N ALA A 570 38.86 -12.26 -16.67
CA ALA A 570 40.29 -12.29 -16.99
C ALA A 570 40.81 -13.73 -17.14
N ASP A 571 40.41 -14.63 -16.24
CA ASP A 571 40.76 -16.05 -16.31
C ASP A 571 40.21 -16.72 -17.60
N ALA A 572 39.09 -16.20 -18.14
CA ALA A 572 38.53 -16.62 -19.42
C ALA A 572 39.09 -15.87 -20.64
N GLY A 573 40.05 -14.95 -20.46
CA GLY A 573 40.71 -14.18 -21.52
C GLY A 573 39.95 -12.93 -21.95
N HIS A 574 39.06 -12.41 -21.10
CA HIS A 574 38.32 -11.18 -21.34
C HIS A 574 38.74 -10.09 -20.36
N ASP A 575 38.98 -8.88 -20.86
CA ASP A 575 39.27 -7.70 -20.06
C ASP A 575 37.97 -6.88 -19.92
N ILE A 576 37.43 -6.85 -18.68
CA ILE A 576 36.23 -6.09 -18.34
C ILE A 576 36.44 -5.28 -17.06
N GLU A 577 35.81 -4.15 -16.96
CA GLU A 577 35.69 -3.35 -15.73
C GLU A 577 34.20 -3.38 -15.28
N VAL A 578 33.94 -3.83 -14.06
CA VAL A 578 32.60 -3.79 -13.46
C VAL A 578 32.43 -2.41 -12.80
N PRO A 579 31.45 -1.60 -13.22
CA PRO A 579 31.21 -0.29 -12.61
C PRO A 579 30.94 -0.42 -11.12
N PHE A 580 31.63 0.40 -10.33
CA PHE A 580 31.46 0.48 -8.88
C PHE A 580 31.34 1.95 -8.45
N THR A 581 30.30 2.24 -7.66
CA THR A 581 30.11 3.55 -7.03
C THR A 581 30.05 3.35 -5.51
N PRO A 582 30.99 3.94 -4.74
CA PRO A 582 30.98 3.89 -3.29
C PRO A 582 29.88 4.82 -2.72
N GLY A 583 29.51 4.60 -1.44
CA GLY A 583 28.59 5.49 -0.71
C GLY A 583 27.48 4.77 0.02
N ARG A 584 27.48 3.42 0.00
CA ARG A 584 26.60 2.65 0.89
C ARG A 584 27.09 2.79 2.31
N ALA A 585 26.16 2.80 3.27
CA ALA A 585 26.45 2.78 4.69
C ALA A 585 25.97 1.46 5.34
N ASP A 586 26.46 1.18 6.52
CA ASP A 586 26.12 -0.02 7.27
C ASP A 586 25.02 0.28 8.29
N ALA A 587 23.90 -0.40 8.19
CA ALA A 587 22.85 -0.38 9.21
C ALA A 587 23.27 -1.19 10.43
N THR A 588 22.62 -0.92 11.55
CA THR A 588 22.75 -1.76 12.76
C THR A 588 21.54 -2.69 12.90
N GLN A 589 21.67 -3.70 13.78
CA GLN A 589 20.53 -4.56 14.09
C GLN A 589 19.32 -3.77 14.64
N ALA A 590 19.56 -2.72 15.42
CA ALA A 590 18.51 -1.85 15.94
C ALA A 590 17.80 -1.01 14.86
N MET A 591 18.44 -0.83 13.70
CA MET A 591 17.89 -0.16 12.53
C MET A 591 17.22 -1.13 11.55
N THR A 592 17.09 -2.40 11.90
CA THR A 592 16.56 -3.45 11.01
C THR A 592 15.25 -3.97 11.55
N ASP A 593 14.16 -3.74 10.81
CA ASP A 593 12.83 -4.29 11.09
C ASP A 593 12.81 -5.78 10.73
N VAL A 594 13.18 -6.63 11.71
CA VAL A 594 13.37 -8.07 11.51
C VAL A 594 12.11 -8.75 10.96
N GLU A 595 10.94 -8.38 11.48
CA GLU A 595 9.67 -8.98 11.06
C GLU A 595 9.32 -8.60 9.61
N ALA A 596 9.50 -7.34 9.27
CA ALA A 596 9.23 -6.85 7.92
C ALA A 596 10.26 -7.36 6.89
N PHE A 597 11.52 -7.60 7.31
CA PHE A 597 12.52 -8.23 6.44
C PHE A 597 12.31 -9.74 6.28
N ALA A 598 11.76 -10.44 7.27
CA ALA A 598 11.53 -11.88 7.19
C ALA A 598 10.68 -12.30 5.98
N VAL A 599 9.72 -11.47 5.58
CA VAL A 599 8.87 -11.75 4.40
C VAL A 599 9.62 -11.65 3.06
N MET A 600 10.84 -11.11 3.06
CA MET A 600 11.68 -10.96 1.87
C MET A 600 12.60 -12.16 1.63
N GLU A 601 12.54 -13.18 2.49
CA GLU A 601 13.32 -14.42 2.32
C GLU A 601 12.99 -15.10 1.00
N PRO A 602 13.98 -15.33 0.12
CA PRO A 602 13.75 -16.04 -1.13
C PRO A 602 13.26 -17.48 -0.90
N GLN A 603 12.15 -17.83 -1.53
CA GLN A 603 11.61 -19.20 -1.50
C GLN A 603 12.28 -20.10 -2.53
N ALA A 604 12.91 -19.51 -3.53
CA ALA A 604 13.74 -20.17 -4.51
C ALA A 604 14.71 -19.14 -5.11
N ASP A 605 15.91 -19.58 -5.48
CA ASP A 605 16.90 -18.76 -6.16
C ASP A 605 17.72 -19.60 -7.15
N GLY A 606 17.31 -19.56 -8.41
CA GLY A 606 17.98 -20.33 -9.46
C GLY A 606 19.44 -19.92 -9.69
N PHE A 607 19.84 -18.69 -9.36
CA PHE A 607 21.23 -18.25 -9.45
C PHE A 607 22.13 -18.98 -8.43
N ARG A 608 21.60 -19.25 -7.23
CA ARG A 608 22.30 -19.97 -6.17
C ARG A 608 21.98 -21.47 -6.11
N ASN A 609 21.17 -21.98 -7.03
CA ASN A 609 20.65 -23.36 -7.03
C ASN A 609 19.84 -23.72 -5.77
N TYR A 610 19.03 -22.76 -5.28
CA TYR A 610 18.20 -22.91 -4.10
C TYR A 610 16.71 -23.00 -4.45
#